data_e4a110cc2dd6e7f439cf40de28118fbd
#
_entry.id   e4a110cc2dd6e7f439cf40de28118fbd
#
_cell.length_a   1.000
_cell.length_b   1.000
_cell.length_c   1.000
_cell.angle_alpha   90.00
_cell.angle_beta   90.00
_cell.angle_gamma   90.00
#
_symmetry.space_group_name_H-M   'P 1'
#
loop_
_entity.id
_entity.type
_entity.pdbx_description
1 polymer ?
#
loop_
_entity_poly.entity_id
_entity_poly.type
_entity_poly.pdbx_seq_one_letter_code
_entity_poly.pdbx_strand_id
1 'polypeptide(L)'
;MGQPVVQFEIGCKDKTATSAFYAKLFDWKIDDGPMGMIDTGSKEGIQGHVAALGHEPHQFTHFYVQVEDVAAALKEIEGLGGKTVVGPVPIPTGTFAWFSDPEGNVVGLWKPN
;
A
#
# COMPACT_ATOMS: atom_id res chain seq x y z
N MET A 1 -20.53 -8.08 4.41
CA MET A 1 -19.44 -8.44 3.48
C MET A 1 -18.20 -7.68 3.86
N GLY A 2 -17.06 -8.35 3.90
CA GLY A 2 -15.81 -7.71 4.22
C GLY A 2 -15.24 -6.94 3.03
N GLN A 3 -14.47 -5.90 3.32
CA GLN A 3 -13.74 -5.18 2.29
C GLN A 3 -12.51 -5.99 1.87
N PRO A 4 -12.20 -6.03 0.57
CA PRO A 4 -11.10 -6.88 0.10
C PRO A 4 -9.73 -6.24 0.31
N VAL A 5 -8.72 -7.09 0.51
CA VAL A 5 -7.32 -6.67 0.40
C VAL A 5 -6.95 -6.71 -1.08
N VAL A 6 -6.52 -5.59 -1.64
CA VAL A 6 -6.36 -5.46 -3.09
C VAL A 6 -4.95 -5.18 -3.55
N GLN A 7 -4.03 -4.82 -2.63
CA GLN A 7 -2.68 -4.44 -3.02
C GLN A 7 -1.72 -4.60 -1.84
N PHE A 8 -0.46 -4.96 -2.12
CA PHE A 8 0.58 -4.91 -1.11
C PHE A 8 1.61 -3.84 -1.49
N GLU A 9 2.39 -3.40 -0.50
CA GLU A 9 3.42 -2.40 -0.73
C GLU A 9 4.70 -2.79 0.00
N ILE A 10 5.82 -2.63 -0.69
CA ILE A 10 7.15 -2.85 -0.12
C ILE A 10 7.86 -1.51 -0.10
N GLY A 11 8.21 -1.03 1.08
CA GLY A 11 8.94 0.22 1.24
C GLY A 11 10.44 -0.02 1.28
N CYS A 12 11.21 0.94 0.78
CA CYS A 12 12.66 0.82 0.71
C CYS A 12 13.32 2.20 0.54
N LYS A 13 14.65 2.21 0.68
CA LYS A 13 15.45 3.38 0.34
C LYS A 13 15.85 3.38 -1.13
N ASP A 14 16.29 2.23 -1.63
CA ASP A 14 16.81 2.07 -2.99
C ASP A 14 15.83 1.23 -3.79
N LYS A 15 14.96 1.91 -4.51
CA LYS A 15 13.91 1.28 -5.29
C LYS A 15 14.46 0.38 -6.38
N THR A 16 15.53 0.81 -7.04
CA THR A 16 16.14 0.04 -8.13
C THR A 16 16.70 -1.28 -7.62
N ALA A 17 17.45 -1.24 -6.52
CA ALA A 17 18.04 -2.46 -5.94
C ALA A 17 16.96 -3.38 -5.39
N THR A 18 15.97 -2.84 -4.71
CA THR A 18 14.89 -3.64 -4.13
C THR A 18 14.05 -4.29 -5.22
N SER A 19 13.70 -3.54 -6.27
CA SER A 19 12.94 -4.08 -7.39
C SER A 19 13.70 -5.19 -8.11
N ALA A 20 15.00 -5.02 -8.33
CA ALA A 20 15.84 -6.04 -8.97
C ALA A 20 15.87 -7.32 -8.15
N PHE A 21 15.96 -7.21 -6.83
CA PHE A 21 15.97 -8.35 -5.93
C PHE A 21 14.69 -9.19 -6.09
N TYR A 22 13.54 -8.55 -5.98
CA TYR A 22 12.27 -9.28 -6.05
C TYR A 22 11.96 -9.78 -7.44
N ALA A 23 12.30 -9.02 -8.48
CA ALA A 23 12.10 -9.45 -9.85
C ALA A 23 12.89 -10.73 -10.14
N LYS A 24 14.13 -10.79 -9.67
CA LYS A 24 14.98 -11.96 -9.88
C LYS A 24 14.51 -13.15 -9.05
N LEU A 25 14.14 -12.91 -7.79
CA LEU A 25 13.77 -13.98 -6.87
C LEU A 25 12.45 -14.66 -7.26
N PHE A 26 11.44 -13.86 -7.62
CA PHE A 26 10.08 -14.36 -7.84
C PHE A 26 9.61 -14.25 -9.29
N ASP A 27 10.50 -13.83 -10.18
CA ASP A 27 10.14 -13.62 -11.59
C ASP A 27 9.01 -12.60 -11.77
N TRP A 28 8.97 -11.59 -10.91
CA TRP A 28 8.01 -10.51 -11.03
C TRP A 28 8.49 -9.47 -12.04
N LYS A 29 7.55 -8.84 -12.72
CA LYS A 29 7.84 -7.67 -13.56
C LYS A 29 7.54 -6.43 -12.75
N ILE A 30 8.55 -5.60 -12.53
CA ILE A 30 8.41 -4.40 -11.72
C ILE A 30 8.74 -3.20 -12.57
N ASP A 31 7.77 -2.29 -12.66
CA ASP A 31 7.90 -1.04 -13.39
C ASP A 31 8.93 -0.15 -12.70
N ASP A 32 9.89 0.40 -13.45
CA ASP A 32 10.88 1.32 -12.90
C ASP A 32 10.40 2.79 -12.93
N GLY A 33 9.14 3.02 -13.26
CA GLY A 33 8.51 4.33 -13.15
C GLY A 33 8.22 4.73 -11.70
N PRO A 34 7.62 5.91 -11.49
CA PRO A 34 7.43 6.46 -10.13
C PRO A 34 6.52 5.62 -9.24
N MET A 35 5.59 4.86 -9.84
CA MET A 35 4.65 4.05 -9.06
C MET A 35 5.23 2.70 -8.63
N GLY A 36 6.27 2.21 -9.31
CA GLY A 36 6.91 0.94 -8.96
C GLY A 36 5.97 -0.25 -8.99
N MET A 37 5.04 -0.30 -9.94
CA MET A 37 4.01 -1.32 -9.99
C MET A 37 4.61 -2.70 -10.21
N ILE A 38 4.12 -3.68 -9.45
CA ILE A 38 4.53 -5.07 -9.52
C ILE A 38 3.46 -5.87 -10.23
N ASP A 39 3.86 -6.56 -11.29
CA ASP A 39 3.02 -7.55 -11.96
C ASP A 39 3.63 -8.92 -11.69
N THR A 40 2.97 -9.72 -10.86
CA THR A 40 3.47 -11.06 -10.55
C THR A 40 3.31 -12.03 -11.71
N GLY A 41 2.47 -11.69 -12.69
CA GLY A 41 2.16 -12.57 -13.81
C GLY A 41 1.23 -13.73 -13.46
N SER A 42 0.78 -13.79 -12.21
CA SER A 42 -0.12 -14.84 -11.73
C SER A 42 -1.55 -14.32 -11.63
N LYS A 43 -2.50 -15.21 -11.86
CA LYS A 43 -3.92 -14.91 -11.60
C LYS A 43 -4.28 -15.16 -10.14
N GLU A 44 -3.40 -15.80 -9.38
CA GLU A 44 -3.60 -16.04 -7.96
C GLU A 44 -2.99 -14.90 -7.15
N GLY A 45 -3.62 -14.58 -6.03
CA GLY A 45 -3.12 -13.55 -5.14
C GLY A 45 -3.39 -12.14 -5.66
N ILE A 46 -2.60 -11.19 -5.17
CA ILE A 46 -2.77 -9.77 -5.48
C ILE A 46 -1.50 -9.21 -6.08
N GLN A 47 -1.62 -8.06 -6.68
CA GLN A 47 -0.47 -7.30 -7.19
C GLN A 47 -0.04 -6.26 -6.15
N GLY A 48 1.08 -5.60 -6.39
CA GLY A 48 1.59 -4.64 -5.43
C GLY A 48 2.44 -3.56 -6.08
N HIS A 49 3.22 -2.88 -5.24
CA HIS A 49 4.17 -1.88 -5.72
C HIS A 49 5.33 -1.72 -4.74
N VAL A 50 6.43 -1.17 -5.26
CA VAL A 50 7.62 -0.83 -4.48
C VAL A 50 7.69 0.68 -4.37
N ALA A 51 7.88 1.19 -3.16
CA ALA A 51 7.88 2.62 -2.89
C ALA A 51 9.12 3.05 -2.12
N ALA A 52 9.77 4.12 -2.59
CA ALA A 52 10.86 4.77 -1.89
C ALA A 52 10.37 6.18 -1.54
N LEU A 53 9.68 6.30 -0.41
CA LEU A 53 8.95 7.51 -0.04
C LEU A 53 9.82 8.59 0.59
N GLY A 54 11.04 8.24 1.02
CA GLY A 54 11.98 9.21 1.56
C GLY A 54 11.75 9.61 3.00
N HIS A 55 10.94 8.85 3.75
CA HIS A 55 10.69 9.13 5.16
C HIS A 55 10.94 7.88 6.01
N GLU A 56 11.11 8.08 7.30
CA GLU A 56 11.29 6.97 8.25
C GLU A 56 9.93 6.41 8.68
N PRO A 57 9.81 5.10 8.87
CA PRO A 57 10.80 4.11 8.47
C PRO A 57 10.81 3.93 6.95
N HIS A 58 11.99 3.73 6.37
CA HIS A 58 12.09 3.46 4.93
C HIS A 58 11.62 2.06 4.59
N GLN A 59 11.96 1.10 5.43
CA GLN A 59 11.67 -0.31 5.20
C GLN A 59 10.39 -0.71 5.91
N PHE A 60 9.39 -1.13 5.13
CA PHE A 60 8.11 -1.59 5.66
C PHE A 60 7.44 -2.48 4.61
N THR A 61 6.49 -3.27 5.06
CA THR A 61 5.55 -3.94 4.15
C THR A 61 4.17 -3.78 4.73
N HIS A 62 3.20 -3.47 3.89
CA HIS A 62 1.81 -3.45 4.31
C HIS A 62 0.88 -3.74 3.14
N PHE A 63 -0.39 -3.86 3.42
CA PHE A 63 -1.40 -4.13 2.42
C PHE A 63 -2.43 -3.01 2.43
N TYR A 64 -3.19 -2.94 1.35
CA TYR A 64 -4.27 -1.95 1.20
C TYR A 64 -5.62 -2.65 1.17
N VAL A 65 -6.56 -2.12 1.92
CA VAL A 65 -7.96 -2.57 1.94
C VAL A 65 -8.78 -1.59 1.13
N GLN A 66 -9.57 -2.09 0.19
CA GLN A 66 -10.40 -1.23 -0.63
C GLN A 66 -11.67 -0.86 0.12
N VAL A 67 -11.98 0.43 0.14
CA VAL A 67 -13.18 0.97 0.80
C VAL A 67 -13.90 1.91 -0.16
N GLU A 68 -15.15 2.20 0.13
CA GLU A 68 -15.96 3.10 -0.71
C GLU A 68 -15.74 4.57 -0.36
N ASP A 69 -15.35 4.87 0.88
CA ASP A 69 -15.18 6.23 1.37
C ASP A 69 -14.02 6.25 2.37
N VAL A 70 -12.88 6.78 1.94
CA VAL A 70 -11.66 6.78 2.75
C VAL A 70 -11.84 7.63 4.00
N ALA A 71 -12.44 8.83 3.87
CA ALA A 71 -12.62 9.71 5.02
C ALA A 71 -13.55 9.10 6.06
N ALA A 72 -14.63 8.47 5.62
CA ALA A 72 -15.55 7.80 6.53
C ALA A 72 -14.90 6.61 7.23
N ALA A 73 -14.07 5.84 6.50
CA ALA A 73 -13.35 4.72 7.08
C ALA A 73 -12.36 5.19 8.14
N LEU A 74 -11.63 6.29 7.91
CA LEU A 74 -10.71 6.84 8.89
C LEU A 74 -11.44 7.27 10.16
N LYS A 75 -12.62 7.87 10.01
CA LYS A 75 -13.42 8.28 11.15
C LYS A 75 -13.86 7.08 11.99
N GLU A 76 -14.27 6.02 11.33
CA GLU A 76 -14.64 4.78 12.01
C GLU A 76 -13.43 4.16 12.73
N ILE A 77 -12.28 4.14 12.07
CA ILE A 77 -11.03 3.63 12.63
C ILE A 77 -10.70 4.36 13.94
N GLU A 78 -10.80 5.69 13.93
CA GLU A 78 -10.50 6.48 15.12
C GLU A 78 -11.50 6.19 16.24
N GLY A 79 -12.76 5.97 15.92
CA GLY A 79 -13.77 5.56 16.90
C GLY A 79 -13.51 4.18 17.49
N LEU A 80 -12.77 3.33 16.80
CA LEU A 80 -12.45 1.97 17.26
C LEU A 80 -11.07 1.86 17.92
N GLY A 81 -10.38 2.99 18.11
CA GLY A 81 -9.09 3.01 18.83
C GLY A 81 -7.87 3.04 17.94
N GLY A 82 -8.05 3.11 16.63
CA GLY A 82 -6.95 3.31 15.70
C GLY A 82 -6.63 4.77 15.50
N LYS A 83 -5.68 5.04 14.61
CA LYS A 83 -5.24 6.42 14.34
C LYS A 83 -5.00 6.60 12.85
N THR A 84 -5.32 7.79 12.34
CA THR A 84 -4.92 8.19 10.99
C THR A 84 -3.42 8.49 11.00
N VAL A 85 -2.68 7.88 10.08
CA VAL A 85 -1.25 8.11 9.92
C VAL A 85 -0.98 9.05 8.74
N VAL A 86 -1.64 8.82 7.61
CA VAL A 86 -1.49 9.64 6.41
C VAL A 86 -2.85 9.78 5.73
N GLY A 87 -3.13 10.95 5.21
CA GLY A 87 -4.21 11.16 4.27
C GLY A 87 -5.53 11.60 4.85
N PRO A 88 -6.57 11.62 4.04
CA PRO A 88 -6.69 11.08 2.64
C PRO A 88 -5.81 11.84 1.65
N VAL A 89 -5.19 11.08 0.72
CA VAL A 89 -4.33 11.64 -0.32
C VAL A 89 -4.90 11.27 -1.69
N PRO A 90 -5.35 12.23 -2.48
CA PRO A 90 -5.78 11.94 -3.85
C PRO A 90 -4.55 11.77 -4.76
N ILE A 91 -4.61 10.76 -5.63
CA ILE A 91 -3.64 10.56 -6.69
C ILE A 91 -4.42 10.31 -7.99
N PRO A 92 -3.76 10.30 -9.15
CA PRO A 92 -4.51 10.18 -10.42
C PRO A 92 -5.43 8.97 -10.52
N THR A 93 -5.09 7.86 -9.88
CA THR A 93 -5.88 6.62 -10.00
C THR A 93 -6.87 6.41 -8.87
N GLY A 94 -6.86 7.25 -7.84
CA GLY A 94 -7.78 7.09 -6.71
C GLY A 94 -7.36 7.88 -5.49
N THR A 95 -7.78 7.42 -4.32
CA THR A 95 -7.44 8.06 -3.04
C THR A 95 -6.93 7.00 -2.08
N PHE A 96 -5.85 7.31 -1.36
CA PHE A 96 -5.33 6.40 -0.35
C PHE A 96 -5.18 7.10 1.00
N ALA A 97 -5.03 6.28 2.02
CA ALA A 97 -4.69 6.74 3.36
C ALA A 97 -3.96 5.62 4.07
N TRP A 98 -3.27 5.96 5.13
CA TRP A 98 -2.65 4.99 6.05
C TRP A 98 -3.22 5.22 7.42
N PHE A 99 -3.46 4.13 8.13
CA PHE A 99 -3.88 4.17 9.52
C PHE A 99 -3.10 3.17 10.34
N SER A 100 -3.10 3.33 11.64
CA SER A 100 -2.57 2.31 12.55
C SER A 100 -3.71 1.71 13.36
N ASP A 101 -3.62 0.40 13.59
CA ASP A 101 -4.55 -0.29 14.47
C ASP A 101 -4.16 -0.01 15.94
N PRO A 102 -4.93 -0.49 16.94
CA PRO A 102 -4.61 -0.21 18.35
C PRO A 102 -3.24 -0.74 18.81
N GLU A 103 -2.65 -1.71 18.10
CA GLU A 103 -1.33 -2.23 18.40
C GLU A 103 -0.21 -1.51 17.66
N GLY A 104 -0.55 -0.59 16.74
CA GLY A 104 0.43 0.16 15.98
C GLY A 104 0.77 -0.40 14.63
N ASN A 105 0.07 -1.45 14.16
CA ASN A 105 0.29 -1.94 12.80
C ASN A 105 -0.25 -0.94 11.79
N VAL A 106 0.55 -0.61 10.78
CA VAL A 106 0.15 0.35 9.75
C VAL A 106 -0.41 -0.39 8.55
N VAL A 107 -1.58 0.02 8.11
CA VAL A 107 -2.32 -0.58 7.00
C VAL A 107 -2.83 0.53 6.10
N GLY A 108 -2.93 0.26 4.81
CA GLY A 108 -3.44 1.23 3.83
C GLY A 108 -4.91 1.06 3.54
N LEU A 109 -5.53 2.17 3.18
CA LEU A 109 -6.88 2.22 2.62
C LEU A 109 -6.78 2.69 1.17
N TRP A 110 -7.62 2.14 0.32
CA TRP A 110 -7.62 2.48 -1.10
C TRP A 110 -9.04 2.62 -1.62
N LYS A 111 -9.26 3.66 -2.40
CA LYS A 111 -10.49 3.85 -3.17
C LYS A 111 -10.10 4.22 -4.59
N PRO A 112 -10.33 3.33 -5.58
CA PRO A 112 -10.07 3.68 -6.98
C PRO A 112 -11.09 4.70 -7.48
N ASN A 113 -10.68 5.44 -8.47
CA ASN A 113 -11.61 6.38 -9.13
C ASN A 113 -12.80 5.67 -9.76
#